data_190d3a298e79459588373e789468b339
#
_entry.id   190d3a298e79459588373e789468b339
#
_cell.length_a   1.000
_cell.length_b   1.000
_cell.length_c   1.000
_cell.angle_alpha   90.00
_cell.angle_beta   90.00
_cell.angle_gamma   90.00
#
_symmetry.space_group_name_H-M   'P 1'
#
loop_
_entity.id
_entity.type
_entity.pdbx_description
1 polymer ?
#
loop_
_entity_poly.entity_id
_entity_poly.type
_entity_poly.pdbx_seq_one_letter_code
_entity_poly.pdbx_strand_id
1 'polypeptide(L)'
;MKTVIYQVLVRLFGNTCTRNVPYGTKQENGVGKFSDLTDAALEGIKQLGTTHIWLTGVLHHALVGDYTHIGIPNDIPYLVKGRAGSPYAIKDYYNVNPDLADDPTKRLEEFVALVERIHQHGLKVIIDIVPNHVARCYHSISMPKGVQDFGAQDNTQVGYSRDNNFYYNIGEFLSLPSTTIGYTPEDTALRQLSQSPYKEYPAKWTGNSRSSSPALT
;
A
#
# COMPACT_ATOMS: atom_id res chain seq x y z
N MET A 1 33.44 -1.68 7.50
CA MET A 1 32.74 -2.84 6.91
C MET A 1 31.90 -2.32 5.75
N LYS A 2 31.92 -2.99 4.58
CA LYS A 2 31.12 -2.57 3.41
C LYS A 2 29.63 -2.83 3.67
N THR A 3 28.76 -1.88 3.34
CA THR A 3 27.30 -2.07 3.37
C THR A 3 26.87 -2.83 2.12
N VAL A 4 26.16 -3.93 2.30
CA VAL A 4 25.55 -4.72 1.23
C VAL A 4 24.04 -4.83 1.54
N ILE A 5 23.22 -4.40 0.60
CA ILE A 5 21.75 -4.36 0.76
C ILE A 5 21.14 -5.42 -0.17
N TYR A 6 20.26 -6.25 0.38
CA TYR A 6 19.43 -7.18 -0.37
C TYR A 6 17.99 -6.68 -0.32
N GLN A 7 17.45 -6.26 -1.47
CA GLN A 7 16.08 -5.80 -1.58
C GLN A 7 15.12 -6.97 -1.78
N VAL A 8 14.01 -6.96 -1.03
CA VAL A 8 12.96 -7.97 -1.10
C VAL A 8 11.63 -7.28 -1.34
N LEU A 9 10.95 -7.63 -2.42
CA LEU A 9 9.52 -7.35 -2.56
C LEU A 9 8.77 -8.48 -1.84
N VAL A 10 8.32 -8.21 -0.61
CA VAL A 10 7.75 -9.24 0.29
C VAL A 10 6.60 -9.99 -0.37
N ARG A 11 5.74 -9.29 -1.11
CA ARG A 11 4.60 -9.89 -1.82
C ARG A 11 5.01 -11.01 -2.80
N LEU A 12 6.22 -10.96 -3.36
CA LEU A 12 6.71 -11.95 -4.32
C LEU A 12 7.67 -12.95 -3.70
N PHE A 13 8.36 -12.57 -2.63
CA PHE A 13 9.28 -13.46 -1.96
C PHE A 13 8.52 -14.61 -1.29
N GLY A 14 8.92 -15.84 -1.56
CA GLY A 14 8.25 -17.03 -1.04
C GLY A 14 6.95 -17.42 -1.77
N ASN A 15 6.41 -16.55 -2.63
CA ASN A 15 5.25 -16.93 -3.43
C ASN A 15 5.60 -18.06 -4.41
N THR A 16 5.09 -19.25 -4.16
CA THR A 16 5.33 -20.44 -4.98
C THR A 16 4.31 -20.62 -6.11
N CYS A 17 3.28 -19.74 -6.17
CA CYS A 17 2.31 -19.78 -7.25
C CYS A 17 2.92 -19.26 -8.55
N THR A 18 2.93 -20.09 -9.59
CA THR A 18 3.47 -19.73 -10.90
C THR A 18 2.43 -19.14 -11.86
N ARG A 19 1.16 -19.07 -11.44
CA ARG A 19 0.10 -18.46 -12.23
C ARG A 19 0.21 -16.94 -12.19
N ASN A 20 -0.09 -16.32 -13.32
CA ASN A 20 -0.15 -14.87 -13.43
C ASN A 20 -1.41 -14.49 -14.19
N VAL A 21 -2.53 -14.61 -13.50
CA VAL A 21 -3.85 -14.24 -14.04
C VAL A 21 -3.98 -12.72 -14.00
N PRO A 22 -4.21 -12.05 -15.14
CA PRO A 22 -4.45 -10.62 -15.15
C PRO A 22 -5.60 -10.26 -14.21
N TYR A 23 -5.37 -9.35 -13.26
CA TYR A 23 -6.32 -8.98 -12.20
C TYR A 23 -6.77 -10.15 -11.30
N GLY A 24 -6.00 -11.21 -11.24
CA GLY A 24 -6.33 -12.40 -10.44
C GLY A 24 -6.37 -12.13 -8.94
N THR A 25 -7.12 -12.98 -8.27
CA THR A 25 -7.23 -12.99 -6.81
C THR A 25 -5.93 -13.50 -6.15
N LYS A 26 -5.83 -13.37 -4.83
CA LYS A 26 -4.73 -13.97 -4.05
C LYS A 26 -4.68 -15.48 -4.18
N GLN A 27 -5.83 -16.11 -4.31
CA GLN A 27 -5.96 -17.57 -4.48
C GLN A 27 -5.45 -18.04 -5.85
N GLU A 28 -5.60 -17.19 -6.87
CA GLU A 28 -5.14 -17.49 -8.23
C GLU A 28 -3.65 -17.20 -8.42
N ASN A 29 -3.16 -16.08 -7.92
CA ASN A 29 -1.80 -15.62 -8.19
C ASN A 29 -0.83 -15.84 -7.02
N GLY A 30 -1.35 -16.23 -5.85
CA GLY A 30 -0.57 -16.32 -4.64
C GLY A 30 -0.14 -14.95 -4.09
N VAL A 31 0.45 -14.98 -2.93
CA VAL A 31 1.07 -13.81 -2.26
C VAL A 31 2.11 -14.29 -1.26
N GLY A 32 3.30 -13.71 -1.29
CA GLY A 32 4.33 -13.95 -0.29
C GLY A 32 3.97 -13.35 1.06
N LYS A 33 4.45 -13.96 2.12
CA LYS A 33 4.13 -13.66 3.52
C LYS A 33 5.36 -13.22 4.31
N PHE A 34 5.14 -12.58 5.45
CA PHE A 34 6.21 -12.28 6.40
C PHE A 34 6.89 -13.55 6.91
N SER A 35 6.13 -14.64 7.03
CA SER A 35 6.63 -15.97 7.44
C SER A 35 7.52 -16.63 6.40
N ASP A 36 7.45 -16.27 5.12
CA ASP A 36 8.28 -16.81 4.05
C ASP A 36 9.76 -16.39 4.17
N LEU A 37 10.04 -15.27 4.87
CA LEU A 37 11.40 -14.89 5.25
C LEU A 37 11.86 -15.75 6.44
N THR A 38 11.98 -17.04 6.22
CA THR A 38 12.37 -18.05 7.21
C THR A 38 13.84 -17.88 7.64
N ASP A 39 14.22 -18.55 8.74
CA ASP A 39 15.62 -18.59 9.20
C ASP A 39 16.56 -19.12 8.10
N ALA A 40 16.14 -20.15 7.37
CA ALA A 40 16.94 -20.68 6.24
C ALA A 40 17.11 -19.67 5.11
N ALA A 41 16.04 -18.91 4.78
CA ALA A 41 16.10 -17.86 3.77
C ALA A 41 17.03 -16.73 4.20
N LEU A 42 16.93 -16.29 5.45
CA LEU A 42 17.78 -15.23 6.02
C LEU A 42 19.25 -15.63 6.08
N GLU A 43 19.53 -16.87 6.47
CA GLU A 43 20.91 -17.40 6.46
C GLU A 43 21.49 -17.44 5.04
N GLY A 44 20.70 -17.90 4.06
CA GLY A 44 21.12 -17.88 2.63
C GLY A 44 21.42 -16.46 2.13
N ILE A 45 20.57 -15.48 2.48
CA ILE A 45 20.79 -14.06 2.15
C ILE A 45 22.07 -13.55 2.82
N LYS A 46 22.30 -13.89 4.08
CA LYS A 46 23.50 -13.50 4.81
C LYS A 46 24.78 -14.06 4.20
N GLN A 47 24.76 -15.30 3.71
CA GLN A 47 25.91 -15.94 3.05
C GLN A 47 26.35 -15.21 1.77
N LEU A 48 25.48 -14.38 1.16
CA LEU A 48 25.84 -13.49 0.07
C LEU A 48 26.67 -12.27 0.51
N GLY A 49 26.97 -12.15 1.80
CA GLY A 49 27.65 -10.99 2.39
C GLY A 49 26.72 -9.83 2.69
N THR A 50 25.42 -10.06 2.69
CA THR A 50 24.39 -9.05 2.99
C THR A 50 24.50 -8.56 4.43
N THR A 51 24.33 -7.26 4.63
CA THR A 51 24.30 -6.60 5.93
C THR A 51 22.93 -6.01 6.28
N HIS A 52 22.13 -5.70 5.26
CA HIS A 52 20.83 -5.06 5.40
C HIS A 52 19.82 -5.73 4.45
N ILE A 53 18.62 -5.97 4.96
CA ILE A 53 17.46 -6.37 4.15
C ILE A 53 16.56 -5.14 3.98
N TRP A 54 16.29 -4.80 2.73
CA TRP A 54 15.34 -3.76 2.37
C TRP A 54 14.01 -4.40 2.01
N LEU A 55 13.05 -4.25 2.91
CA LEU A 55 11.69 -4.77 2.75
C LEU A 55 10.84 -3.75 1.97
N THR A 56 10.57 -4.04 0.70
CA THR A 56 9.72 -3.20 -0.16
C THR A 56 8.26 -3.63 -0.06
N GLY A 57 7.36 -2.64 -0.03
CA GLY A 57 5.92 -2.84 -0.10
C GLY A 57 5.28 -3.38 1.18
N VAL A 58 5.90 -3.15 2.34
CA VAL A 58 5.37 -3.60 3.64
C VAL A 58 4.33 -2.65 4.23
N LEU A 59 4.40 -1.35 3.95
CA LEU A 59 3.42 -0.40 4.44
C LEU A 59 2.04 -0.66 3.82
N HIS A 60 0.99 -0.35 4.59
CA HIS A 60 -0.37 -0.53 4.13
C HIS A 60 -0.67 0.46 2.99
N HIS A 61 -0.80 -0.08 1.79
CA HIS A 61 -1.18 0.65 0.59
C HIS A 61 -2.59 0.26 0.13
N ALA A 62 -3.20 1.07 -0.72
CA ALA A 62 -4.51 0.79 -1.28
C ALA A 62 -4.51 -0.53 -2.06
N LEU A 63 -5.48 -1.39 -1.79
CA LEU A 63 -5.64 -2.71 -2.42
C LEU A 63 -7.12 -3.10 -2.54
N VAL A 64 -7.42 -4.01 -3.46
CA VAL A 64 -8.76 -4.57 -3.62
C VAL A 64 -8.86 -5.87 -2.83
N GLY A 65 -9.42 -5.78 -1.64
CA GLY A 65 -9.64 -6.87 -0.70
C GLY A 65 -10.61 -6.45 0.40
N ASP A 66 -11.24 -7.40 1.05
CA ASP A 66 -12.14 -7.12 2.17
C ASP A 66 -11.45 -7.42 3.50
N TYR A 67 -11.18 -6.36 4.24
CA TYR A 67 -10.61 -6.38 5.58
C TYR A 67 -11.47 -5.59 6.57
N THR A 68 -12.75 -5.36 6.25
CA THR A 68 -13.69 -4.63 7.11
C THR A 68 -13.89 -5.29 8.47
N HIS A 69 -13.78 -6.62 8.52
CA HIS A 69 -13.85 -7.40 9.76
C HIS A 69 -12.73 -7.10 10.77
N ILE A 70 -11.64 -6.46 10.32
CA ILE A 70 -10.54 -5.97 11.19
C ILE A 70 -10.45 -4.44 11.22
N GLY A 71 -11.53 -3.76 10.81
CA GLY A 71 -11.65 -2.31 10.85
C GLY A 71 -10.99 -1.54 9.70
N ILE A 72 -10.46 -2.22 8.70
CA ILE A 72 -9.89 -1.57 7.51
C ILE A 72 -11.00 -1.32 6.49
N PRO A 73 -11.29 -0.05 6.14
CA PRO A 73 -12.28 0.25 5.10
C PRO A 73 -11.83 -0.26 3.74
N ASN A 74 -12.76 -0.77 2.94
CA ASN A 74 -12.49 -1.19 1.58
C ASN A 74 -12.06 -0.01 0.71
N ASP A 75 -11.08 -0.25 -0.16
CA ASP A 75 -10.70 0.70 -1.19
C ASP A 75 -11.64 0.60 -2.39
N ILE A 76 -11.80 1.72 -3.09
CA ILE A 76 -12.61 1.80 -4.28
C ILE A 76 -11.79 1.23 -5.45
N PRO A 77 -12.22 0.14 -6.11
CA PRO A 77 -11.40 -0.53 -7.13
C PRO A 77 -10.91 0.37 -8.26
N TYR A 78 -11.68 1.40 -8.63
CA TYR A 78 -11.30 2.40 -9.64
C TYR A 78 -10.09 3.25 -9.25
N LEU A 79 -9.79 3.35 -7.96
CA LEU A 79 -8.68 4.15 -7.42
C LEU A 79 -7.45 3.28 -7.13
N VAL A 80 -7.54 1.98 -7.40
CA VAL A 80 -6.49 1.01 -7.08
C VAL A 80 -5.90 0.44 -8.36
N LYS A 81 -4.58 0.40 -8.45
CA LYS A 81 -3.86 -0.18 -9.58
C LYS A 81 -3.81 -1.71 -9.49
N GLY A 82 -4.66 -2.39 -10.24
CA GLY A 82 -4.84 -3.84 -10.13
C GLY A 82 -5.51 -4.23 -8.81
N ARG A 83 -5.53 -5.54 -8.44
CA ARG A 83 -6.04 -5.97 -7.12
C ARG A 83 -5.04 -5.75 -6.00
N ALA A 84 -3.78 -6.02 -6.28
CA ALA A 84 -2.71 -5.91 -5.29
C ALA A 84 -2.37 -4.47 -4.90
N GLY A 85 -2.80 -3.51 -5.69
CA GLY A 85 -2.44 -2.11 -5.52
C GLY A 85 -0.99 -1.81 -5.90
N SER A 86 -0.62 -0.54 -5.75
CA SER A 86 0.77 -0.10 -5.85
C SER A 86 1.37 -0.03 -4.45
N PRO A 87 2.55 -0.61 -4.19
CA PRO A 87 3.22 -0.51 -2.90
C PRO A 87 3.60 0.93 -2.52
N TYR A 88 3.46 1.87 -3.46
CA TYR A 88 3.72 3.29 -3.25
C TYR A 88 2.45 4.13 -3.04
N ALA A 89 1.25 3.55 -3.21
CA ALA A 89 -0.02 4.22 -2.91
C ALA A 89 -0.40 4.00 -1.44
N ILE A 90 0.35 4.63 -0.53
CA ILE A 90 0.22 4.42 0.91
C ILE A 90 -1.15 4.91 1.39
N LYS A 91 -1.89 4.01 2.03
CA LYS A 91 -3.19 4.26 2.65
C LYS A 91 -3.09 4.52 4.15
N ASP A 92 -2.11 3.92 4.82
CA ASP A 92 -1.88 4.04 6.24
C ASP A 92 -0.39 3.85 6.57
N TYR A 93 0.29 4.91 7.00
CA TYR A 93 1.71 4.85 7.38
C TYR A 93 1.96 4.15 8.72
N TYR A 94 0.94 4.01 9.54
CA TYR A 94 1.04 3.37 10.87
C TYR A 94 0.64 1.90 10.84
N ASN A 95 0.49 1.35 9.64
CA ASN A 95 0.02 -0.02 9.45
C ASN A 95 0.83 -0.74 8.37
N VAL A 96 0.74 -2.05 8.36
CA VAL A 96 1.34 -2.88 7.32
C VAL A 96 0.26 -3.53 6.44
N ASN A 97 0.65 -3.91 5.22
CA ASN A 97 -0.25 -4.52 4.26
C ASN A 97 -0.80 -5.86 4.81
N PRO A 98 -2.13 -5.99 5.01
CA PRO A 98 -2.74 -7.19 5.58
C PRO A 98 -2.58 -8.43 4.71
N ASP A 99 -2.34 -8.29 3.40
CA ASP A 99 -2.06 -9.41 2.51
C ASP A 99 -0.78 -10.17 2.88
N LEU A 100 0.18 -9.50 3.51
CA LEU A 100 1.50 -10.06 3.82
C LEU A 100 1.53 -10.86 5.14
N ALA A 101 0.49 -10.76 5.97
CA ALA A 101 0.37 -11.54 7.18
C ALA A 101 -0.33 -12.88 6.92
N ASP A 102 0.03 -13.91 7.68
CA ASP A 102 -0.70 -15.17 7.72
C ASP A 102 -2.08 -14.96 8.36
N ASP A 103 -2.10 -14.22 9.48
CA ASP A 103 -3.33 -13.75 10.13
C ASP A 103 -3.40 -12.20 10.03
N PRO A 104 -4.26 -11.66 9.16
CA PRO A 104 -4.39 -10.20 9.00
C PRO A 104 -4.73 -9.45 10.30
N THR A 105 -5.34 -10.12 11.30
CA THR A 105 -5.61 -9.51 12.61
C THR A 105 -4.33 -9.25 13.41
N LYS A 106 -3.28 -10.05 13.16
CA LYS A 106 -1.97 -10.01 13.83
C LYS A 106 -0.86 -9.42 12.97
N ARG A 107 -1.22 -8.75 11.86
CA ARG A 107 -0.27 -8.26 10.86
C ARG A 107 0.89 -7.43 11.42
N LEU A 108 0.62 -6.60 12.43
CA LEU A 108 1.65 -5.78 13.06
C LEU A 108 2.60 -6.62 13.92
N GLU A 109 2.06 -7.56 14.68
CA GLU A 109 2.85 -8.51 15.49
C GLU A 109 3.71 -9.41 14.60
N GLU A 110 3.14 -9.92 13.49
CA GLU A 110 3.89 -10.73 12.53
C GLU A 110 5.02 -9.92 11.86
N PHE A 111 4.78 -8.65 11.56
CA PHE A 111 5.83 -7.78 11.02
C PHE A 111 6.92 -7.50 12.05
N VAL A 112 6.58 -7.25 13.31
CA VAL A 112 7.55 -7.09 14.40
C VAL A 112 8.37 -8.38 14.57
N ALA A 113 7.72 -9.54 14.57
CA ALA A 113 8.40 -10.83 14.65
C ALA A 113 9.36 -11.07 13.48
N LEU A 114 9.01 -10.62 12.26
CA LEU A 114 9.93 -10.65 11.12
C LEU A 114 11.15 -9.78 11.36
N VAL A 115 10.96 -8.54 11.83
CA VAL A 115 12.06 -7.61 12.13
C VAL A 115 13.00 -8.20 13.18
N GLU A 116 12.45 -8.79 14.24
CA GLU A 116 13.23 -9.46 15.29
C GLU A 116 14.02 -10.66 14.74
N ARG A 117 13.40 -11.49 13.90
CA ARG A 117 14.05 -12.63 13.24
C ARG A 117 15.22 -12.15 12.38
N ILE A 118 15.05 -11.09 11.58
CA ILE A 118 16.13 -10.52 10.77
C ILE A 118 17.29 -10.05 11.66
N HIS A 119 16.98 -9.38 12.78
CA HIS A 119 17.98 -8.93 13.72
C HIS A 119 18.73 -10.10 14.42
N GLN A 120 18.05 -11.20 14.73
CA GLN A 120 18.66 -12.41 15.30
C GLN A 120 19.71 -13.02 14.35
N HIS A 121 19.54 -12.86 13.04
CA HIS A 121 20.54 -13.24 12.04
C HIS A 121 21.68 -12.22 11.88
N GLY A 122 21.70 -11.15 12.68
CA GLY A 122 22.71 -10.09 12.62
C GLY A 122 22.58 -9.17 11.40
N LEU A 123 21.42 -9.19 10.74
CA LEU A 123 21.07 -8.33 9.61
C LEU A 123 20.29 -7.10 10.12
N LYS A 124 20.35 -6.00 9.38
CA LYS A 124 19.56 -4.79 9.66
C LYS A 124 18.39 -4.69 8.70
N VAL A 125 17.34 -3.99 9.12
CA VAL A 125 16.12 -3.78 8.31
C VAL A 125 16.09 -2.36 7.77
N ILE A 126 15.69 -2.23 6.52
CA ILE A 126 15.31 -0.98 5.85
C ILE A 126 13.88 -1.17 5.34
N ILE A 127 13.01 -0.18 5.52
CA ILE A 127 11.68 -0.14 4.93
C ILE A 127 11.53 1.12 4.09
N ASP A 128 10.72 1.02 3.02
CA ASP A 128 10.39 2.16 2.18
C ASP A 128 9.52 3.16 2.94
N ILE A 129 9.80 4.42 2.73
CA ILE A 129 8.90 5.52 3.05
C ILE A 129 8.63 6.32 1.76
N VAL A 130 7.38 6.67 1.52
CA VAL A 130 6.95 7.41 0.32
C VAL A 130 6.40 8.78 0.76
N PRO A 131 7.25 9.80 0.94
CA PRO A 131 6.79 11.10 1.45
C PRO A 131 6.15 11.99 0.38
N ASN A 132 6.22 11.60 -0.90
CA ASN A 132 5.82 12.44 -2.03
C ASN A 132 4.31 12.46 -2.26
N HIS A 133 3.61 11.36 -1.96
CA HIS A 133 2.19 11.20 -2.23
C HIS A 133 1.60 10.11 -1.34
N VAL A 134 0.27 10.07 -1.28
CA VAL A 134 -0.50 9.03 -0.58
C VAL A 134 -1.61 8.51 -1.47
N ALA A 135 -2.19 7.38 -1.11
CA ALA A 135 -3.42 6.90 -1.73
C ALA A 135 -4.53 7.96 -1.62
N ARG A 136 -5.40 8.01 -2.62
CA ARG A 136 -6.47 9.02 -2.67
C ARG A 136 -7.41 8.93 -1.47
N CYS A 137 -7.70 7.71 -1.01
CA CYS A 137 -8.49 7.44 0.18
C CYS A 137 -7.58 7.14 1.39
N TYR A 138 -6.56 8.00 1.64
CA TYR A 138 -5.73 7.86 2.82
C TYR A 138 -6.59 7.86 4.08
N HIS A 139 -6.45 6.83 4.88
CA HIS A 139 -7.12 6.72 6.18
C HIS A 139 -6.35 5.74 7.06
N SER A 140 -5.91 6.21 8.24
CA SER A 140 -5.20 5.38 9.20
C SER A 140 -6.13 4.90 10.30
N ILE A 141 -6.09 3.59 10.56
CA ILE A 141 -6.78 2.97 11.71
C ILE A 141 -5.81 2.66 12.86
N SER A 142 -4.51 2.87 12.63
CA SER A 142 -3.44 2.51 13.58
C SER A 142 -2.63 3.73 14.05
N MET A 143 -3.08 4.94 13.74
CA MET A 143 -2.38 6.17 14.12
C MET A 143 -2.32 6.34 15.65
N PRO A 144 -1.25 6.92 16.18
CA PRO A 144 -1.13 7.25 17.59
C PRO A 144 -2.21 8.25 18.04
N LYS A 145 -2.57 8.21 19.33
CA LYS A 145 -3.53 9.15 19.90
C LYS A 145 -3.07 10.61 19.69
N GLY A 146 -3.96 11.43 19.17
CA GLY A 146 -3.70 12.85 18.88
C GLY A 146 -3.11 13.13 17.50
N VAL A 147 -2.77 12.10 16.75
CA VAL A 147 -2.44 12.22 15.32
C VAL A 147 -3.74 12.21 14.52
N GLN A 148 -3.78 12.95 13.41
CA GLN A 148 -4.91 13.01 12.51
C GLN A 148 -4.51 12.58 11.11
N ASP A 149 -5.48 12.12 10.33
CA ASP A 149 -5.27 11.81 8.92
C ASP A 149 -4.85 13.04 8.12
N PHE A 150 -4.04 12.81 7.09
CA PHE A 150 -3.70 13.86 6.15
C PHE A 150 -4.97 14.47 5.52
N GLY A 151 -5.04 15.79 5.54
CA GLY A 151 -6.16 16.55 5.00
C GLY A 151 -7.35 16.75 5.96
N ALA A 152 -7.34 16.12 7.13
CA ALA A 152 -8.45 16.22 8.09
C ALA A 152 -8.74 17.66 8.57
N GLN A 153 -7.72 18.51 8.59
CA GLN A 153 -7.83 19.93 9.01
C GLN A 153 -7.55 20.91 7.87
N ASP A 154 -7.44 20.43 6.63
CA ASP A 154 -7.12 21.28 5.49
C ASP A 154 -8.25 22.29 5.22
N ASN A 155 -7.86 23.51 4.93
CA ASN A 155 -8.78 24.50 4.37
C ASN A 155 -9.01 24.22 2.89
N THR A 156 -10.11 23.58 2.58
CA THR A 156 -10.50 23.18 1.20
C THR A 156 -11.07 24.35 0.37
N GLN A 157 -11.12 25.56 0.91
CA GLN A 157 -11.61 26.76 0.20
C GLN A 157 -10.49 27.50 -0.53
N VAL A 158 -9.24 27.09 -0.33
CA VAL A 158 -8.07 27.69 -0.96
C VAL A 158 -7.25 26.65 -1.70
N GLY A 159 -6.69 27.01 -2.84
CA GLY A 159 -5.85 26.10 -3.64
C GLY A 159 -4.55 25.72 -2.95
N TYR A 160 -4.00 26.64 -2.15
CA TYR A 160 -2.78 26.44 -1.36
C TYR A 160 -2.91 27.11 0.00
N SER A 161 -2.48 26.42 1.04
CA SER A 161 -2.16 26.97 2.36
C SER A 161 -0.91 26.28 2.89
N ARG A 162 -0.09 27.01 3.63
CA ARG A 162 1.10 26.44 4.27
C ARG A 162 0.73 25.34 5.27
N ASP A 163 -0.44 25.45 5.89
CA ASP A 163 -0.90 24.55 6.95
C ASP A 163 -1.73 23.38 6.41
N ASN A 164 -2.01 23.36 5.08
CA ASN A 164 -2.67 22.26 4.42
C ASN A 164 -1.69 21.14 4.09
N ASN A 165 -2.17 19.90 4.18
CA ASN A 165 -1.45 18.71 3.71
C ASN A 165 -1.50 18.58 2.18
N PHE A 166 -2.61 19.02 1.55
CA PHE A 166 -2.86 18.89 0.12
C PHE A 166 -3.08 20.25 -0.55
N TYR A 167 -2.81 20.28 -1.86
CA TYR A 167 -3.31 21.33 -2.74
C TYR A 167 -4.70 20.95 -3.23
N TYR A 168 -5.52 21.98 -3.52
CA TYR A 168 -6.89 21.78 -3.99
C TYR A 168 -7.15 22.55 -5.28
N ASN A 169 -7.87 21.95 -6.22
CA ASN A 169 -8.39 22.60 -7.42
C ASN A 169 -9.77 23.16 -7.10
N ILE A 170 -9.81 24.43 -6.75
CA ILE A 170 -11.05 25.09 -6.31
C ILE A 170 -12.04 25.17 -7.48
N GLY A 171 -13.28 24.74 -7.22
CA GLY A 171 -14.36 24.72 -8.23
C GLY A 171 -14.34 23.49 -9.13
N GLU A 172 -13.38 22.58 -9.00
CA GLU A 172 -13.25 21.41 -9.85
C GLU A 172 -13.53 20.11 -9.09
N PHE A 173 -14.25 19.21 -9.75
CA PHE A 173 -14.36 17.81 -9.33
C PHE A 173 -13.15 17.01 -9.80
N LEU A 174 -12.80 15.98 -9.06
CA LEU A 174 -11.84 15.00 -9.55
C LEU A 174 -12.38 14.34 -10.82
N SER A 175 -11.61 14.46 -11.90
CA SER A 175 -11.87 13.74 -13.14
C SER A 175 -10.97 12.51 -13.20
N LEU A 176 -11.57 11.32 -13.19
CA LEU A 176 -10.85 10.07 -13.42
C LEU A 176 -10.75 9.81 -14.92
N PRO A 177 -9.62 9.30 -15.43
CA PRO A 177 -9.51 8.92 -16.83
C PRO A 177 -10.54 7.85 -17.19
N SER A 178 -11.29 8.05 -18.27
CA SER A 178 -12.36 7.14 -18.72
C SER A 178 -11.88 5.74 -19.11
N THR A 179 -10.56 5.57 -19.30
CA THR A 179 -9.94 4.33 -19.79
C THR A 179 -8.97 3.74 -18.78
N THR A 180 -9.10 4.09 -17.53
CA THR A 180 -8.08 3.82 -16.53
C THR A 180 -7.75 2.36 -16.34
N ILE A 181 -8.64 1.48 -16.75
CA ILE A 181 -8.36 0.07 -16.64
C ILE A 181 -9.11 -0.60 -17.80
N GLY A 182 -8.40 -1.17 -18.75
CA GLY A 182 -8.98 -2.11 -19.72
C GLY A 182 -9.51 -3.37 -19.02
N TYR A 183 -10.19 -3.17 -17.88
CA TYR A 183 -10.60 -4.19 -16.96
C TYR A 183 -12.00 -3.90 -16.43
N THR A 184 -12.91 -4.79 -16.75
CA THR A 184 -14.23 -4.86 -16.12
C THR A 184 -14.17 -5.98 -15.08
N PRO A 185 -14.37 -5.70 -13.79
CA PRO A 185 -14.40 -6.75 -12.78
C PRO A 185 -15.44 -7.81 -13.14
N GLU A 186 -15.06 -9.08 -13.20
CA GLU A 186 -16.00 -10.18 -13.35
C GLU A 186 -16.78 -10.43 -12.06
N ASP A 187 -16.20 -10.07 -10.93
CA ASP A 187 -16.83 -10.13 -9.63
C ASP A 187 -17.96 -9.09 -9.52
N THR A 188 -19.18 -9.56 -9.24
CA THR A 188 -20.39 -8.72 -9.15
C THR A 188 -20.26 -7.67 -8.04
N ALA A 189 -19.64 -7.98 -6.90
CA ALA A 189 -19.44 -7.04 -5.81
C ALA A 189 -18.46 -5.93 -6.21
N LEU A 190 -17.38 -6.27 -6.90
CA LEU A 190 -16.44 -5.29 -7.44
C LEU A 190 -17.07 -4.46 -8.54
N ARG A 191 -17.95 -5.03 -9.37
CA ARG A 191 -18.73 -4.27 -10.36
C ARG A 191 -19.64 -3.24 -9.71
N GLN A 192 -20.33 -3.59 -8.63
CA GLN A 192 -21.21 -2.66 -7.90
C GLN A 192 -20.42 -1.54 -7.27
N LEU A 193 -19.28 -1.82 -6.63
CA LEU A 193 -18.35 -0.82 -6.12
C LEU A 193 -17.79 0.07 -7.24
N SER A 194 -17.58 -0.51 -8.42
CA SER A 194 -17.08 0.19 -9.59
C SER A 194 -18.12 1.08 -10.27
N GLN A 195 -19.40 0.80 -10.12
CA GLN A 195 -20.49 1.58 -10.72
C GLN A 195 -20.85 2.84 -9.93
N SER A 196 -20.40 2.96 -8.69
CA SER A 196 -20.51 4.20 -7.92
C SER A 196 -19.33 5.10 -8.26
N PRO A 197 -19.49 6.11 -9.11
CA PRO A 197 -18.38 7.00 -9.44
C PRO A 197 -17.89 7.68 -8.16
N TYR A 198 -16.61 7.51 -7.85
CA TYR A 198 -15.97 8.25 -6.80
C TYR A 198 -16.07 9.74 -7.09
N LYS A 199 -16.61 10.50 -6.15
CA LYS A 199 -16.75 11.95 -6.27
C LYS A 199 -15.89 12.61 -5.20
N GLU A 200 -15.04 13.51 -5.64
CA GLU A 200 -14.22 14.33 -4.76
C GLU A 200 -14.32 15.78 -5.22
N TYR A 201 -14.69 16.66 -4.29
CA TYR A 201 -14.83 18.08 -4.51
C TYR A 201 -14.41 18.86 -3.26
N PRO A 202 -13.57 19.90 -3.38
CA PRO A 202 -12.73 20.16 -4.56
C PRO A 202 -11.71 19.02 -4.74
N ALA A 203 -11.28 18.81 -5.97
CA ALA A 203 -10.28 17.79 -6.26
C ALA A 203 -8.98 18.11 -5.55
N LYS A 204 -8.47 17.18 -4.75
CA LYS A 204 -7.19 17.33 -4.04
C LYS A 204 -6.04 16.70 -4.82
N TRP A 205 -4.85 17.20 -4.61
CA TRP A 205 -3.62 16.61 -5.12
C TRP A 205 -2.97 15.77 -4.03
N THR A 206 -2.85 14.50 -4.29
CA THR A 206 -2.20 13.56 -3.39
C THR A 206 -0.73 13.34 -3.71
N GLY A 207 -0.20 14.03 -4.71
CA GLY A 207 1.20 14.00 -5.15
C GLY A 207 1.66 15.34 -5.70
N ASN A 208 2.88 15.41 -6.23
CA ASN A 208 3.55 16.66 -6.62
C ASN A 208 3.39 17.05 -8.09
N SER A 209 2.65 16.32 -8.88
CA SER A 209 2.51 16.56 -10.33
C SER A 209 1.13 17.07 -10.68
N ARG A 210 1.12 18.18 -11.46
CA ARG A 210 -0.09 18.72 -12.11
C ARG A 210 -0.53 17.90 -13.32
N SER A 211 -0.07 16.67 -13.49
CA SER A 211 -0.59 15.91 -14.62
C SER A 211 -2.10 15.80 -14.47
N SER A 212 -2.82 16.12 -15.52
CA SER A 212 -4.26 15.96 -15.65
C SER A 212 -4.71 14.48 -15.58
N SER A 213 -3.76 13.59 -15.53
CA SER A 213 -3.95 12.20 -15.09
C SER A 213 -3.89 12.18 -13.60
N PRO A 214 -4.99 11.92 -12.88
CA PRO A 214 -4.88 11.48 -11.52
C PRO A 214 -3.96 10.26 -11.57
N ALA A 215 -2.77 10.39 -11.00
CA ALA A 215 -1.93 9.23 -10.84
C ALA A 215 -2.77 8.24 -10.05
N LEU A 216 -3.17 7.17 -10.72
CA LEU A 216 -3.60 5.96 -10.07
C LEU A 216 -2.34 5.39 -9.41
N THR A 217 -1.91 6.06 -8.38
CA THR A 217 -0.85 5.56 -7.50
C THR A 217 -1.43 4.60 -6.53
#